data_bcbde8653779396c3f72c91b4a30d8af
#
_entry.id   bcbde8653779396c3f72c91b4a30d8af
#
_cell.length_a   1.000
_cell.length_b   1.000
_cell.length_c   1.000
_cell.angle_alpha   90.00
_cell.angle_beta   90.00
_cell.angle_gamma   90.00
#
_symmetry.space_group_name_H-M   'P 1'
#
loop_
_entity.id
_entity.type
_entity.pdbx_description
1 polymer ?
#
loop_
_entity_poly.entity_id
_entity_poly.type
_entity_poly.pdbx_seq_one_letter_code
_entity_poly.pdbx_strand_id
1 'polypeptide(L)' 'MFAAGDLVVYGGEGVCRVESIGPSGLAYDGGDKVYYHLSPLYRGGTVMTPVDTAVL' A
#
# COMPACT_ATOMS: atom_id res chain seq x y z
N MET A 1 -11.15 -6.08 1.74
CA MET A 1 -10.20 -5.24 0.97
C MET A 1 -10.40 -3.77 1.33
N PHE A 2 -9.32 -3.02 1.42
CA PHE A 2 -9.40 -1.60 1.72
C PHE A 2 -9.65 -0.81 0.45
N ALA A 3 -10.09 0.42 0.61
CA ALA A 3 -10.34 1.32 -0.51
C ALA A 3 -9.49 2.58 -0.32
N ALA A 4 -9.30 3.33 -1.40
CA ALA A 4 -8.57 4.59 -1.35
C ALA A 4 -9.25 5.52 -0.33
N GLY A 5 -8.44 6.12 0.52
CA GLY A 5 -8.92 6.96 1.61
C GLY A 5 -9.02 6.26 2.95
N ASP A 6 -8.99 4.92 2.97
CA ASP A 6 -9.06 4.17 4.22
C ASP A 6 -7.75 4.33 5.00
N LEU A 7 -7.85 4.21 6.32
CA LEU A 7 -6.69 4.18 7.19
C LEU A 7 -6.43 2.74 7.62
N VAL A 8 -5.17 2.34 7.55
CA VAL A 8 -4.74 0.99 7.92
C VAL A 8 -3.51 1.09 8.81
N VAL A 9 -3.28 0.04 9.60
CA VAL A 9 -2.04 -0.07 10.37
C VAL A 9 -1.14 -1.05 9.63
N TYR A 10 0.04 -0.60 9.26
CA TYR A 10 0.98 -1.41 8.48
C TYR A 10 2.28 -1.58 9.24
N GLY A 11 2.37 -2.66 10.02
CA GLY A 11 3.60 -3.07 10.66
C GLY A 11 4.35 -1.94 11.35
N GLY A 12 5.62 -1.84 11.07
CA GLY A 12 6.48 -0.81 11.65
C GLY A 12 6.24 0.60 11.16
N GLU A 13 5.43 0.76 10.10
CA GLU A 13 5.12 2.09 9.55
C GLU A 13 4.02 2.78 10.34
N GLY A 14 3.27 2.05 11.14
CA GLY A 14 2.16 2.62 11.90
C GLY A 14 0.95 2.89 11.01
N VAL A 15 0.23 3.94 11.32
CA VAL A 15 -1.01 4.27 10.61
C VAL A 15 -0.67 4.88 9.25
N CYS A 16 -1.26 4.33 8.20
CA CYS A 16 -1.08 4.79 6.83
C CYS A 16 -2.42 5.01 6.19
N ARG A 17 -2.48 5.92 5.24
CA ARG A 17 -3.67 6.11 4.42
C ARG A 17 -3.47 5.41 3.09
N VAL A 18 -4.48 4.70 2.63
CA VAL A 18 -4.47 4.10 1.30
C VAL A 18 -4.70 5.22 0.29
N GLU A 19 -3.68 5.53 -0.50
CA GLU A 19 -3.76 6.61 -1.49
C GLU A 19 -4.41 6.10 -2.77
N SER A 20 -4.05 4.89 -3.17
CA SER A 20 -4.59 4.29 -4.37
C SER A 20 -4.34 2.80 -4.34
N ILE A 21 -4.96 2.09 -5.26
CA ILE A 21 -4.80 0.65 -5.43
C ILE A 21 -4.53 0.40 -6.90
N GLY A 22 -3.45 -0.29 -7.20
CA GLY A 22 -3.11 -0.57 -8.57
C GLY A 22 -1.72 -1.18 -8.69
N PRO A 23 -1.20 -1.28 -9.92
CA PRO A 23 0.12 -1.85 -10.15
C PRO A 23 1.21 -1.01 -9.50
N SER A 24 2.35 -1.66 -9.20
CA SER A 24 3.46 -0.96 -8.55
C SER A 24 4.13 0.06 -9.47
N GLY A 25 4.00 -0.12 -10.77
CA GLY A 25 4.71 0.72 -11.74
C GLY A 25 6.13 0.23 -12.02
N LEU A 26 6.53 -0.86 -11.38
CA LEU A 26 7.87 -1.43 -11.57
C LEU A 26 7.82 -2.48 -12.69
N ALA A 27 8.71 -2.36 -13.65
CA ALA A 27 8.68 -3.21 -14.83
C ALA A 27 8.97 -4.68 -14.53
N TYR A 28 9.68 -4.96 -13.45
CA TYR A 28 10.13 -6.31 -13.16
C TYR A 28 9.17 -7.12 -12.29
N ASP A 29 8.05 -6.55 -11.88
CA ASP A 29 7.13 -7.29 -11.02
C ASP A 29 6.09 -8.09 -11.81
N GLY A 30 6.24 -8.16 -13.12
CA GLY A 30 5.36 -8.93 -13.97
C GLY A 30 4.09 -8.21 -14.40
N GLY A 31 3.80 -7.06 -13.83
CA GLY A 31 2.66 -6.23 -14.23
C GLY A 31 1.31 -6.74 -13.81
N ASP A 32 1.24 -7.91 -13.19
CA ASP A 32 -0.04 -8.52 -12.81
C ASP A 32 -0.43 -8.26 -11.38
N LYS A 33 0.51 -7.87 -10.54
CA LYS A 33 0.22 -7.70 -9.13
C LYS A 33 -0.41 -6.36 -8.86
N VAL A 34 -1.37 -6.37 -7.95
CA VAL A 34 -2.05 -5.17 -7.50
C VAL A 34 -1.56 -4.87 -6.09
N TYR A 35 -1.27 -3.61 -5.84
CA TYR A 35 -0.71 -3.16 -4.57
C TYR A 35 -1.56 -2.06 -3.98
N TYR A 36 -1.59 -2.01 -2.65
CA TYR A 36 -2.02 -0.81 -1.94
C TYR A 36 -0.85 0.15 -1.94
N HIS A 37 -1.11 1.40 -2.34
CA HIS A 37 -0.12 2.47 -2.27
C HIS A 37 -0.45 3.26 -1.01
N LEU A 38 0.39 3.11 0.01
CA LEU A 38 0.12 3.64 1.33
C LEU A 38 0.96 4.88 1.60
N SER A 39 0.36 5.84 2.28
CA SER A 39 1.06 7.05 2.71
C SER A 39 1.07 7.07 4.24
N PRO A 40 2.23 6.83 4.88
CA PRO A 40 2.30 6.91 6.34
C PRO A 40 1.95 8.32 6.82
N LEU A 41 1.09 8.41 7.84
CA LEU A 41 0.61 9.71 8.31
C LEU A 41 1.68 10.50 9.03
N TYR A 42 2.63 9.83 9.64
CA TYR A 42 3.64 10.46 10.49
C TYR A 42 5.04 10.35 9.93
N ARG A 43 5.15 9.92 8.69
CA ARG A 43 6.42 9.77 8.01
C ARG A 43 6.25 10.19 6.56
N GLY A 44 7.35 10.53 5.93
CA GLY A 44 7.34 10.80 4.50
C GLY A 44 7.43 9.53 3.68
N GLY A 45 7.21 9.66 2.38
CA GLY A 45 7.39 8.57 1.43
C GLY A 45 6.12 7.79 1.18
N THR A 46 6.27 6.73 0.41
CA THR A 46 5.18 5.86 0.02
C THR A 46 5.58 4.42 0.25
N VAL A 47 4.65 3.64 0.79
CA VAL A 47 4.85 2.20 1.00
C VAL A 47 3.89 1.46 0.08
N MET A 48 4.38 0.43 -0.59
CA MET A 48 3.53 -0.41 -1.42
C MET A 48 3.50 -1.81 -0.83
N THR A 49 2.30 -2.38 -0.73
CA THR A 49 2.13 -3.74 -0.23
C THR A 49 1.10 -4.46 -1.07
N PRO A 50 1.31 -5.75 -1.39
CA PRO A 50 0.33 -6.50 -2.18
C PRO A 50 -1.02 -6.53 -1.50
N VAL A 51 -2.09 -6.49 -2.30
CA VAL A 51 -3.46 -6.51 -1.76
C VAL A 51 -3.79 -7.82 -1.08
N ASP A 52 -3.06 -8.87 -1.38
CA ASP A 52 -3.28 -10.20 -0.80
C ASP A 52 -2.40 -10.46 0.42
N THR A 53 -1.75 -9.43 0.95
CA THR A 53 -0.90 -9.61 2.13
C THR A 53 -1.73 -9.90 3.37
N ALA A 54 -1.15 -10.69 4.27
CA ALA A 54 -1.76 -10.97 5.56
C ALA A 54 -1.34 -9.97 6.64
N VAL A 55 -0.51 -9.00 6.29
CA VAL A 55 0.05 -8.04 7.26
C VAL A 55 -0.98 -6.98 7.66
N LEU A 56 -1.87 -6.63 6.78
CA LEU A 56 -2.86 -5.58 7.04
C LEU A 56 -4.10 -6.11 7.75
#